data_78ce1a9e7b580911e8ed1d73e6c22ff9
#
_entry.id   78ce1a9e7b580911e8ed1d73e6c22ff9
#
_cell.length_a   1.000
_cell.length_b   1.000
_cell.length_c   1.000
_cell.angle_alpha   90.00
_cell.angle_beta   90.00
_cell.angle_gamma   90.00
#
_symmetry.space_group_name_H-M   'P 1'
#
loop_
_entity.id
_entity.type
_entity.pdbx_description
1 polymer ?
#
loop_
_entity_poly.entity_id
_entity_poly.type
_entity_poly.pdbx_seq_one_letter_code
_entity_poly.pdbx_strand_id
1 'polypeptide(L)'
;MGEMPIYKRALLRLGRILTCNKGVYCKKGIKNHVAGGTILYEPCTIGSYNYFAPYTLAYNAIIGNYCSIGPGCRLGLADHDIHAISTRAMINNGAEEMELFDYEHPTVIGSDVWLGANVVVKQGVTIGDGAVIGANAVVTRDIPPYAIAVGIPAKVKSYRFEEGSIKKLLESGWFDCAPEEAKAKVRMLHLEEKKV
;
A
#
# COMPACT_ATOMS: atom_id res chain seq x y z
N MET A 1 22.59 -16.85 -4.04
CA MET A 1 21.32 -17.54 -3.74
C MET A 1 20.97 -18.45 -4.90
N GLY A 2 20.89 -19.81 -4.68
CA GLY A 2 20.64 -20.76 -5.74
C GLY A 2 19.24 -20.59 -6.35
N GLU A 3 19.15 -20.60 -7.68
CA GLU A 3 17.87 -20.51 -8.39
C GLU A 3 16.95 -21.67 -8.01
N MET A 4 15.71 -21.35 -7.67
CA MET A 4 14.69 -22.36 -7.36
C MET A 4 14.42 -23.23 -8.61
N PRO A 5 14.43 -24.57 -8.52
CA PRO A 5 14.18 -25.48 -9.63
C PRO A 5 12.84 -25.16 -10.36
N ILE A 6 12.84 -25.31 -11.68
CA ILE A 6 11.71 -24.97 -12.56
C ILE A 6 10.40 -25.65 -12.12
N TYR A 7 10.45 -26.92 -11.71
CA TYR A 7 9.26 -27.64 -11.26
C TYR A 7 8.65 -27.07 -9.96
N LYS A 8 9.49 -26.58 -9.03
CA LYS A 8 8.99 -25.90 -7.81
C LYS A 8 8.34 -24.56 -8.14
N ARG A 9 8.91 -23.79 -9.10
CA ARG A 9 8.29 -22.57 -9.63
C ARG A 9 6.92 -22.86 -10.27
N ALA A 10 6.82 -23.94 -11.05
CA ALA A 10 5.57 -24.36 -11.70
C ALA A 10 4.50 -24.79 -10.68
N LEU A 11 4.85 -25.57 -9.66
CA LEU A 11 3.93 -25.99 -8.59
C LEU A 11 3.42 -24.80 -7.77
N LEU A 12 4.30 -23.86 -7.41
CA LEU A 12 3.90 -22.63 -6.71
C LEU A 12 2.97 -21.77 -7.56
N ARG A 13 3.24 -21.67 -8.88
CA ARG A 13 2.38 -20.94 -9.82
C ARG A 13 1.00 -21.59 -9.94
N LEU A 14 0.94 -22.92 -10.03
CA LEU A 14 -0.32 -23.67 -10.09
C LEU A 14 -1.11 -23.50 -8.77
N GLY A 15 -0.46 -23.62 -7.64
CA GLY A 15 -1.07 -23.39 -6.32
C GLY A 15 -1.67 -21.98 -6.20
N ARG A 16 -0.98 -20.96 -6.67
CA ARG A 16 -1.49 -19.57 -6.66
C ARG A 16 -2.70 -19.38 -7.57
N ILE A 17 -2.73 -20.06 -8.73
CA ILE A 17 -3.88 -20.04 -9.64
C ILE A 17 -5.09 -20.69 -8.97
N LEU A 18 -4.91 -21.87 -8.38
CA LEU A 18 -5.98 -22.64 -7.72
C LEU A 18 -6.53 -21.94 -6.46
N THR A 19 -5.69 -21.16 -5.75
CA THR A 19 -6.09 -20.41 -4.55
C THR A 19 -6.49 -18.97 -4.84
N CYS A 20 -6.68 -18.57 -6.09
CA CYS A 20 -6.94 -17.18 -6.52
C CYS A 20 -5.87 -16.16 -6.07
N ASN A 21 -4.66 -16.62 -5.79
CA ASN A 21 -3.53 -15.78 -5.36
C ASN A 21 -2.56 -15.45 -6.51
N LYS A 22 -3.02 -15.50 -7.77
CA LYS A 22 -2.20 -15.13 -8.92
C LYS A 22 -1.71 -13.69 -8.76
N GLY A 23 -0.39 -13.49 -8.84
CA GLY A 23 0.23 -12.16 -8.67
C GLY A 23 0.59 -11.80 -7.22
N VAL A 24 0.24 -12.61 -6.22
CA VAL A 24 0.62 -12.36 -4.83
C VAL A 24 1.84 -13.21 -4.46
N TYR A 25 2.96 -12.54 -4.20
CA TYR A 25 4.25 -13.16 -3.88
C TYR A 25 4.75 -12.83 -2.47
N CYS A 26 3.93 -12.17 -1.66
CA CYS A 26 4.27 -11.65 -0.35
C CYS A 26 3.42 -12.25 0.77
N LYS A 27 3.78 -11.95 2.03
CA LYS A 27 2.97 -12.29 3.20
C LYS A 27 1.69 -11.47 3.21
N LYS A 28 0.56 -12.11 3.48
CA LYS A 28 -0.73 -11.44 3.60
C LYS A 28 -1.59 -12.01 4.71
N GLY A 29 -2.42 -11.17 5.29
CA GLY A 29 -3.51 -11.55 6.17
C GLY A 29 -4.66 -12.25 5.43
N ILE A 30 -5.80 -12.32 6.09
CA ILE A 30 -6.99 -13.04 5.61
C ILE A 30 -7.96 -12.15 4.84
N LYS A 31 -8.82 -12.77 4.03
CA LYS A 31 -9.95 -12.13 3.33
C LYS A 31 -9.57 -10.91 2.48
N ASN A 32 -8.39 -10.93 1.88
CA ASN A 32 -8.00 -9.93 0.90
C ASN A 32 -8.58 -10.30 -0.47
N HIS A 33 -9.16 -9.32 -1.16
CA HIS A 33 -9.54 -9.45 -2.57
C HIS A 33 -8.46 -8.83 -3.45
N VAL A 34 -7.88 -9.62 -4.34
CA VAL A 34 -6.82 -9.17 -5.26
C VAL A 34 -7.29 -9.41 -6.69
N ALA A 35 -7.61 -8.34 -7.40
CA ALA A 35 -8.11 -8.42 -8.78
C ALA A 35 -7.00 -8.75 -9.80
N GLY A 36 -7.40 -9.20 -10.97
CA GLY A 36 -6.49 -9.67 -12.03
C GLY A 36 -5.47 -8.61 -12.46
N GLY A 37 -4.25 -9.05 -12.80
CA GLY A 37 -3.17 -8.18 -13.21
C GLY A 37 -2.47 -7.42 -12.06
N THR A 38 -2.96 -7.53 -10.84
CA THR A 38 -2.28 -6.99 -9.66
C THR A 38 -1.10 -7.87 -9.28
N ILE A 39 0.03 -7.26 -8.96
CA ILE A 39 1.26 -7.95 -8.56
C ILE A 39 1.79 -7.32 -7.27
N LEU A 40 1.87 -8.14 -6.23
CA LEU A 40 2.36 -7.79 -4.90
C LEU A 40 3.63 -8.59 -4.65
N TYR A 41 4.78 -7.95 -4.75
CA TYR A 41 6.10 -8.61 -4.67
C TYR A 41 6.59 -8.74 -3.22
N GLU A 42 7.49 -9.69 -2.97
CA GLU A 42 8.31 -9.69 -1.77
C GLU A 42 9.29 -8.48 -1.81
N PRO A 43 9.58 -7.85 -0.66
CA PRO A 43 9.19 -8.23 0.71
C PRO A 43 7.92 -7.56 1.25
N CYS A 44 6.93 -7.24 0.42
CA CYS A 44 5.70 -6.64 0.92
C CYS A 44 5.08 -7.45 2.06
N THR A 45 4.41 -6.75 2.97
CA THR A 45 3.55 -7.33 4.00
C THR A 45 2.18 -6.68 3.93
N ILE A 46 1.13 -7.49 3.90
CA ILE A 46 -0.24 -7.00 3.70
C ILE A 46 -1.12 -7.53 4.83
N GLY A 47 -1.84 -6.64 5.47
CA GLY A 47 -2.83 -6.95 6.48
C GLY A 47 -4.05 -7.70 5.92
N SER A 48 -5.17 -7.57 6.58
CA SER A 48 -6.40 -8.31 6.28
C SER A 48 -7.50 -7.41 5.73
N TYR A 49 -8.49 -8.01 5.06
CA TYR A 49 -9.72 -7.36 4.59
C TYR A 49 -9.50 -6.25 3.54
N ASN A 50 -8.39 -6.28 2.81
CA ASN A 50 -8.05 -5.30 1.79
C ASN A 50 -8.69 -5.64 0.43
N TYR A 51 -8.98 -4.61 -0.34
CA TYR A 51 -9.37 -4.71 -1.73
C TYR A 51 -8.29 -4.08 -2.63
N PHE A 52 -7.76 -4.86 -3.55
CA PHE A 52 -6.84 -4.40 -4.60
C PHE A 52 -7.53 -4.51 -5.95
N ALA A 53 -7.81 -3.38 -6.57
CA ALA A 53 -8.33 -3.30 -7.92
C ALA A 53 -7.27 -3.74 -8.96
N PRO A 54 -7.66 -3.99 -10.24
CA PRO A 54 -6.75 -4.52 -11.25
C PRO A 54 -5.49 -3.68 -11.49
N TYR A 55 -4.41 -4.36 -11.89
CA TYR A 55 -3.15 -3.76 -12.35
C TYR A 55 -2.40 -2.91 -11.31
N THR A 56 -2.64 -3.13 -10.04
CA THR A 56 -1.82 -2.54 -8.97
C THR A 56 -0.48 -3.26 -8.87
N LEU A 57 0.61 -2.50 -8.69
CA LEU A 57 1.93 -3.01 -8.37
C LEU A 57 2.34 -2.51 -6.99
N ALA A 58 2.83 -3.42 -6.13
CA ALA A 58 3.44 -3.06 -4.87
C ALA A 58 4.80 -3.74 -4.72
N TYR A 59 5.80 -2.96 -4.36
CA TYR A 59 7.14 -3.38 -3.99
C TYR A 59 7.49 -2.81 -2.63
N ASN A 60 8.26 -3.54 -1.84
CA ASN A 60 8.78 -3.08 -0.55
C ASN A 60 7.77 -2.19 0.22
N ALA A 61 6.57 -2.72 0.43
CA ALA A 61 5.47 -2.00 1.05
C ALA A 61 4.86 -2.77 2.22
N ILE A 62 4.52 -2.06 3.28
CA ILE A 62 3.73 -2.53 4.41
C ILE A 62 2.34 -1.90 4.25
N ILE A 63 1.32 -2.73 4.12
CA ILE A 63 -0.07 -2.28 3.92
C ILE A 63 -0.91 -2.81 5.08
N GLY A 64 -1.61 -1.93 5.76
CA GLY A 64 -2.48 -2.25 6.90
C GLY A 64 -3.74 -3.03 6.53
N ASN A 65 -4.75 -2.89 7.35
CA ASN A 65 -6.04 -3.59 7.19
C ASN A 65 -7.08 -2.68 6.53
N TYR A 66 -8.11 -3.26 5.92
CA TYR A 66 -9.29 -2.56 5.39
C TYR A 66 -9.03 -1.52 4.29
N CYS A 67 -7.87 -1.56 3.64
CA CYS A 67 -7.54 -0.62 2.56
C CYS A 67 -8.35 -0.90 1.28
N SER A 68 -8.68 0.17 0.57
CA SER A 68 -9.28 0.15 -0.76
C SER A 68 -8.31 0.75 -1.77
N ILE A 69 -7.65 -0.10 -2.53
CA ILE A 69 -6.63 0.32 -3.49
C ILE A 69 -7.21 0.31 -4.91
N GLY A 70 -7.29 1.47 -5.52
CA GLY A 70 -7.80 1.68 -6.87
C GLY A 70 -6.95 1.02 -7.97
N PRO A 71 -7.47 0.91 -9.20
CA PRO A 71 -6.76 0.27 -10.28
C PRO A 71 -5.51 1.05 -10.69
N GLY A 72 -4.51 0.34 -11.16
CA GLY A 72 -3.31 0.94 -11.73
C GLY A 72 -2.36 1.61 -10.72
N CYS A 73 -2.58 1.46 -9.41
CA CYS A 73 -1.68 2.05 -8.41
C CYS A 73 -0.27 1.46 -8.46
N ARG A 74 0.70 2.28 -8.09
CA ARG A 74 2.13 1.94 -7.99
C ARG A 74 2.63 2.31 -6.61
N LEU A 75 3.03 1.32 -5.82
CA LEU A 75 3.38 1.49 -4.41
C LEU A 75 4.81 1.06 -4.17
N GLY A 76 5.63 1.96 -3.61
CA GLY A 76 6.99 1.65 -3.19
C GLY A 76 7.97 1.31 -4.32
N LEU A 77 7.81 1.93 -5.50
CA LEU A 77 8.74 1.74 -6.60
C LEU A 77 10.08 2.39 -6.30
N ALA A 78 11.17 1.71 -6.65
CA ALA A 78 12.52 2.19 -6.48
C ALA A 78 12.80 3.45 -7.31
N ASP A 79 13.69 4.29 -6.79
CA ASP A 79 14.26 5.44 -7.49
C ASP A 79 15.65 5.11 -8.05
N HIS A 80 16.03 5.78 -9.12
CA HIS A 80 17.39 5.78 -9.62
C HIS A 80 18.21 6.90 -9.00
N ASP A 81 19.52 6.70 -8.82
CA ASP A 81 20.43 7.75 -8.40
C ASP A 81 20.63 8.77 -9.56
N ILE A 82 20.04 9.94 -9.37
CA ILE A 82 20.09 11.05 -10.35
C ILE A 82 21.42 11.81 -10.31
N HIS A 83 22.28 11.57 -9.32
CA HIS A 83 23.59 12.20 -9.18
C HIS A 83 24.70 11.31 -9.73
N ALA A 84 24.41 10.07 -10.07
CA ALA A 84 25.35 9.17 -10.71
C ALA A 84 25.57 9.56 -12.19
N ILE A 85 26.73 9.21 -12.75
CA ILE A 85 27.05 9.48 -14.19
C ILE A 85 26.00 8.84 -15.10
N SER A 86 25.52 7.65 -14.74
CA SER A 86 24.44 6.95 -15.45
C SER A 86 23.31 6.65 -14.50
N THR A 87 22.07 6.83 -14.91
CA THR A 87 20.90 6.35 -14.17
C THR A 87 20.80 4.82 -14.20
N ARG A 88 21.56 4.14 -15.04
CA ARG A 88 21.63 2.68 -15.06
C ARG A 88 22.63 2.18 -14.01
N ALA A 89 22.14 1.56 -12.95
CA ALA A 89 22.96 1.14 -11.81
C ALA A 89 24.15 0.27 -12.20
N MET A 90 23.97 -0.68 -13.11
CA MET A 90 25.03 -1.57 -13.58
C MET A 90 26.23 -0.85 -14.22
N ILE A 91 26.05 0.36 -14.74
CA ILE A 91 27.13 1.16 -15.34
C ILE A 91 27.99 1.83 -14.28
N ASN A 92 27.39 2.18 -13.12
CA ASN A 92 28.11 2.90 -12.07
C ASN A 92 28.92 1.96 -11.16
N ASN A 93 28.32 0.86 -10.71
CA ASN A 93 28.90 -0.02 -9.69
C ASN A 93 28.64 -1.50 -9.96
N GLY A 94 28.08 -1.86 -11.10
CA GLY A 94 27.74 -3.24 -11.46
C GLY A 94 26.50 -3.78 -10.72
N ALA A 95 25.78 -2.92 -9.97
CA ALA A 95 24.62 -3.33 -9.20
C ALA A 95 23.47 -3.79 -10.11
N GLU A 96 22.70 -4.77 -9.65
CA GLU A 96 21.44 -5.17 -10.29
C GLU A 96 20.33 -4.19 -9.92
N GLU A 97 19.30 -4.08 -10.78
CA GLU A 97 18.17 -3.18 -10.53
C GLU A 97 17.44 -3.44 -9.22
N MET A 98 17.45 -4.67 -8.71
CA MET A 98 16.89 -5.01 -7.41
C MET A 98 17.60 -4.35 -6.23
N GLU A 99 18.85 -3.89 -6.40
CA GLU A 99 19.60 -3.18 -5.37
C GLU A 99 19.21 -1.70 -5.25
N LEU A 100 18.34 -1.20 -6.13
CA LEU A 100 17.79 0.16 -6.07
C LEU A 100 16.71 0.31 -5.00
N PHE A 101 16.19 -0.81 -4.47
CA PHE A 101 15.19 -0.76 -3.41
C PHE A 101 15.83 -0.51 -2.05
N ASP A 102 15.35 0.51 -1.37
CA ASP A 102 15.69 0.75 0.04
C ASP A 102 14.82 -0.14 0.93
N TYR A 103 15.32 -1.33 1.23
CA TYR A 103 14.60 -2.31 2.05
C TYR A 103 14.52 -1.92 3.54
N GLU A 104 15.34 -0.98 3.99
CA GLU A 104 15.32 -0.49 5.37
C GLU A 104 14.18 0.52 5.59
N HIS A 105 13.77 1.23 4.54
CA HIS A 105 12.69 2.21 4.58
C HIS A 105 11.53 1.82 3.64
N PRO A 106 10.70 0.84 4.00
CA PRO A 106 9.56 0.44 3.18
C PRO A 106 8.53 1.56 3.07
N THR A 107 7.79 1.55 1.98
CA THR A 107 6.57 2.37 1.87
C THR A 107 5.51 1.83 2.83
N VAL A 108 4.95 2.69 3.67
CA VAL A 108 3.92 2.31 4.64
C VAL A 108 2.57 2.88 4.23
N ILE A 109 1.60 2.00 4.04
CA ILE A 109 0.20 2.36 3.86
C ILE A 109 -0.54 1.88 5.10
N GLY A 110 -1.04 2.79 5.91
CA GLY A 110 -1.80 2.49 7.12
C GLY A 110 -3.08 1.70 6.86
N SER A 111 -3.89 1.54 7.87
CA SER A 111 -5.20 0.87 7.76
C SER A 111 -6.28 1.83 7.28
N ASP A 112 -7.36 1.31 6.68
CA ASP A 112 -8.51 2.09 6.16
C ASP A 112 -8.11 3.17 5.13
N VAL A 113 -7.00 2.99 4.43
CA VAL A 113 -6.55 3.94 3.40
C VAL A 113 -7.30 3.70 2.10
N TRP A 114 -7.79 4.77 1.49
CA TRP A 114 -8.32 4.74 0.13
C TRP A 114 -7.37 5.41 -0.84
N LEU A 115 -6.84 4.64 -1.80
CA LEU A 115 -6.12 5.17 -2.96
C LEU A 115 -7.04 5.16 -4.18
N GLY A 116 -7.24 6.32 -4.79
CA GLY A 116 -7.90 6.45 -6.09
C GLY A 116 -7.13 5.73 -7.22
N ALA A 117 -7.71 5.71 -8.41
CA ALA A 117 -7.06 5.09 -9.57
C ALA A 117 -5.71 5.76 -9.91
N ASN A 118 -4.73 4.96 -10.34
CA ASN A 118 -3.42 5.42 -10.82
C ASN A 118 -2.61 6.24 -9.81
N VAL A 119 -2.83 6.07 -8.52
CA VAL A 119 -2.00 6.69 -7.50
C VAL A 119 -0.60 6.10 -7.52
N VAL A 120 0.40 6.96 -7.48
CA VAL A 120 1.82 6.59 -7.35
C VAL A 120 2.30 7.01 -5.97
N VAL A 121 2.84 6.07 -5.21
CA VAL A 121 3.45 6.33 -3.90
C VAL A 121 4.93 6.04 -3.98
N LYS A 122 5.75 7.07 -3.74
CA LYS A 122 7.19 6.97 -3.74
C LYS A 122 7.69 6.01 -2.65
N GLN A 123 8.82 5.33 -2.90
CA GLN A 123 9.52 4.52 -1.90
C GLN A 123 9.79 5.31 -0.60
N GLY A 124 9.65 4.65 0.54
CA GLY A 124 9.93 5.22 1.86
C GLY A 124 8.86 6.19 2.40
N VAL A 125 7.78 6.45 1.65
CA VAL A 125 6.70 7.34 2.09
C VAL A 125 5.71 6.61 2.99
N THR A 126 5.24 7.29 4.02
CA THR A 126 4.16 6.82 4.91
C THR A 126 2.84 7.53 4.60
N ILE A 127 1.78 6.76 4.40
CA ILE A 127 0.39 7.23 4.35
C ILE A 127 -0.32 6.73 5.60
N GLY A 128 -0.76 7.66 6.47
CA GLY A 128 -1.38 7.36 7.76
C GLY A 128 -2.77 6.72 7.62
N ASP A 129 -3.22 6.10 8.71
CA ASP A 129 -4.52 5.41 8.79
C ASP A 129 -5.67 6.30 8.35
N GLY A 130 -6.63 5.74 7.65
CA GLY A 130 -7.83 6.43 7.21
C GLY A 130 -7.62 7.52 6.16
N ALA A 131 -6.41 7.71 5.63
CA ALA A 131 -6.15 8.73 4.61
C ALA A 131 -6.83 8.40 3.27
N VAL A 132 -7.13 9.43 2.51
CA VAL A 132 -7.71 9.35 1.15
C VAL A 132 -6.78 10.04 0.17
N ILE A 133 -6.36 9.33 -0.86
CA ILE A 133 -5.54 9.87 -1.92
C ILE A 133 -6.34 9.91 -3.23
N GLY A 134 -6.53 11.09 -3.78
CA GLY A 134 -7.29 11.25 -5.02
C GLY A 134 -6.63 10.60 -6.23
N ALA A 135 -7.44 10.22 -7.21
CA ALA A 135 -6.95 9.58 -8.42
C ALA A 135 -5.86 10.39 -9.14
N ASN A 136 -4.90 9.70 -9.76
CA ASN A 136 -3.75 10.27 -10.46
C ASN A 136 -2.80 11.10 -9.58
N ALA A 137 -2.91 11.02 -8.27
CA ALA A 137 -1.97 11.72 -7.39
C ALA A 137 -0.61 11.02 -7.33
N VAL A 138 0.46 11.80 -7.15
CA VAL A 138 1.83 11.32 -6.92
C VAL A 138 2.27 11.72 -5.51
N VAL A 139 2.30 10.75 -4.61
CA VAL A 139 2.64 10.95 -3.20
C VAL A 139 4.15 10.86 -3.03
N THR A 140 4.79 11.99 -2.75
CA THR A 140 6.24 12.13 -2.62
C THR A 140 6.70 12.45 -1.19
N ARG A 141 5.76 12.63 -0.27
CA ARG A 141 5.99 12.93 1.16
C ARG A 141 4.90 12.29 1.98
N ASP A 142 5.16 12.10 3.26
CA ASP A 142 4.21 11.51 4.20
C ASP A 142 2.87 12.25 4.23
N ILE A 143 1.82 11.47 4.37
CA ILE A 143 0.43 11.96 4.48
C ILE A 143 -0.09 11.62 5.89
N PRO A 144 -0.57 12.61 6.63
CA PRO A 144 -1.12 12.39 7.97
C PRO A 144 -2.35 11.47 7.98
N PRO A 145 -2.65 10.82 9.11
CA PRO A 145 -3.87 10.04 9.28
C PRO A 145 -5.13 10.86 8.96
N TYR A 146 -6.10 10.21 8.34
CA TYR A 146 -7.39 10.78 7.93
C TYR A 146 -7.31 12.03 7.04
N ALA A 147 -6.14 12.35 6.50
CA ALA A 147 -6.00 13.44 5.53
C ALA A 147 -6.56 13.06 4.15
N ILE A 148 -7.08 14.05 3.44
CA ILE A 148 -7.47 13.96 2.03
C ILE A 148 -6.41 14.71 1.22
N ALA A 149 -5.65 13.97 0.40
CA ALA A 149 -4.57 14.53 -0.40
C ALA A 149 -4.78 14.27 -1.89
N VAL A 150 -4.44 15.25 -2.73
CA VAL A 150 -4.61 15.19 -4.18
C VAL A 150 -3.50 15.91 -4.92
N GLY A 151 -3.29 15.59 -6.18
CA GLY A 151 -2.43 16.33 -7.11
C GLY A 151 -1.05 15.73 -7.32
N ILE A 152 -0.22 16.42 -8.11
CA ILE A 152 1.14 16.05 -8.49
C ILE A 152 2.05 17.28 -8.25
N PRO A 153 2.89 17.26 -7.18
CA PRO A 153 2.88 16.30 -6.08
C PRO A 153 1.63 16.40 -5.21
N ALA A 154 1.27 15.30 -4.55
CA ALA A 154 0.10 15.25 -3.66
C ALA A 154 0.25 16.22 -2.48
N LYS A 155 -0.81 16.98 -2.22
CA LYS A 155 -0.89 17.93 -1.10
C LYS A 155 -2.17 17.69 -0.32
N VAL A 156 -2.08 17.73 1.01
CA VAL A 156 -3.24 17.68 1.89
C VAL A 156 -4.15 18.88 1.59
N LYS A 157 -5.41 18.62 1.33
CA LYS A 157 -6.46 19.62 1.07
C LYS A 157 -7.38 19.80 2.26
N SER A 158 -7.70 18.69 2.94
CA SER A 158 -8.58 18.68 4.11
C SER A 158 -8.35 17.40 4.89
N TYR A 159 -9.13 17.22 5.94
CA TYR A 159 -9.22 15.98 6.73
C TYR A 159 -10.65 15.46 6.67
N ARG A 160 -10.82 14.14 6.82
CA ARG A 160 -12.13 13.46 6.81
C ARG A 160 -13.00 13.88 8.00
N PHE A 161 -12.36 14.16 9.14
CA PHE A 161 -13.01 14.45 10.42
C PHE A 161 -12.28 15.59 11.14
N GLU A 162 -12.91 16.13 12.18
CA GLU A 162 -12.28 17.05 13.12
C GLU A 162 -11.22 16.33 13.96
N GLU A 163 -10.23 17.07 14.45
CA GLU A 163 -9.06 16.53 15.18
C GLU A 163 -9.44 15.63 16.35
N GLY A 164 -10.46 16.04 17.15
CA GLY A 164 -10.95 15.24 18.26
C GLY A 164 -11.54 13.89 17.84
N SER A 165 -12.21 13.84 16.69
CA SER A 165 -12.74 12.60 16.12
C SER A 165 -11.63 11.72 15.56
N ILE A 166 -10.62 12.30 14.90
CA ILE A 166 -9.45 11.56 14.41
C ILE A 166 -8.73 10.88 15.57
N LYS A 167 -8.52 11.60 16.67
CA LYS A 167 -7.89 11.03 17.88
C LYS A 167 -8.68 9.84 18.42
N LYS A 168 -9.99 9.97 18.59
CA LYS A 168 -10.87 8.87 19.02
C LYS A 168 -10.78 7.65 18.09
N LEU A 169 -10.78 7.87 16.79
CA LEU A 169 -10.68 6.81 15.78
C LEU A 169 -9.35 6.05 15.89
N LEU A 170 -8.23 6.75 16.00
CA LEU A 170 -6.91 6.15 16.15
C LEU A 170 -6.78 5.36 17.47
N GLU A 171 -7.25 5.93 18.59
CA GLU A 171 -7.20 5.30 19.89
C GLU A 171 -8.12 4.07 20.01
N SER A 172 -9.17 3.99 19.21
CA SER A 172 -10.10 2.85 19.24
C SER A 172 -9.51 1.55 18.73
N GLY A 173 -8.51 1.60 17.84
CA GLY A 173 -7.90 0.44 17.19
C GLY A 173 -8.91 -0.43 16.44
N TRP A 174 -10.00 0.14 15.90
CA TRP A 174 -11.07 -0.62 15.26
C TRP A 174 -10.59 -1.41 14.04
N PHE A 175 -9.62 -0.90 13.33
CA PHE A 175 -9.06 -1.52 12.13
C PHE A 175 -8.19 -2.76 12.41
N ASP A 176 -7.87 -3.05 13.68
CA ASP A 176 -7.15 -4.27 14.08
C ASP A 176 -8.10 -5.40 14.46
N CYS A 177 -9.40 -5.14 14.44
CA CYS A 177 -10.44 -6.08 14.83
C CYS A 177 -11.02 -6.84 13.64
N ALA A 178 -11.68 -7.97 13.89
CA ALA A 178 -12.51 -8.63 12.91
C ALA A 178 -13.74 -7.76 12.55
N PRO A 179 -14.37 -7.92 11.35
CA PRO A 179 -15.39 -7.00 10.86
C PRO A 179 -16.56 -6.74 11.80
N GLU A 180 -17.04 -7.74 12.52
CA GLU A 180 -18.18 -7.57 13.43
C GLU A 180 -17.81 -6.74 14.67
N GLU A 181 -16.64 -6.97 15.23
CA GLU A 181 -16.09 -6.18 16.33
C GLU A 181 -15.76 -4.75 15.88
N ALA A 182 -15.14 -4.61 14.70
CA ALA A 182 -14.86 -3.31 14.09
C ALA A 182 -16.13 -2.47 13.95
N LYS A 183 -17.22 -3.06 13.40
CA LYS A 183 -18.53 -2.40 13.29
C LYS A 183 -19.10 -1.98 14.65
N ALA A 184 -18.96 -2.84 15.67
CA ALA A 184 -19.44 -2.51 17.01
C ALA A 184 -18.66 -1.33 17.60
N LYS A 185 -17.33 -1.34 17.50
CA LYS A 185 -16.47 -0.23 17.96
C LYS A 185 -16.82 1.08 17.26
N VAL A 186 -16.89 1.08 15.92
CA VAL A 186 -17.18 2.29 15.13
C VAL A 186 -18.56 2.88 15.48
N ARG A 187 -19.58 2.04 15.70
CA ARG A 187 -20.91 2.49 16.12
C ARG A 187 -20.94 3.18 17.49
N MET A 188 -20.01 2.83 18.38
CA MET A 188 -19.89 3.45 19.70
C MET A 188 -19.14 4.78 19.66
N LEU A 189 -18.44 5.09 18.56
CA LEU A 189 -17.74 6.35 18.41
C LEU A 189 -18.73 7.43 17.97
N HIS A 190 -19.04 8.35 18.89
CA HIS A 190 -19.77 9.57 18.54
C HIS A 190 -18.80 10.53 17.86
N LEU A 191 -18.76 10.48 16.52
CA LEU A 191 -17.87 11.30 15.71
C LEU A 191 -18.57 12.61 15.33
N GLU A 192 -17.85 13.70 15.44
CA GLU A 192 -18.28 14.98 14.87
C GLU A 192 -17.90 14.99 13.39
N GLU A 193 -18.92 15.07 12.52
CA GLU A 193 -18.71 15.21 11.08
C GLU A 193 -18.18 16.60 10.78
N LYS A 194 -17.13 16.64 9.95
CA LYS A 194 -16.66 17.91 9.40
C LYS A 194 -17.69 18.39 8.39
N LYS A 195 -18.33 19.54 8.64
CA LYS A 195 -19.16 20.20 7.65
C LYS A 195 -18.27 20.62 6.47
N VAL A 196 -18.51 20.01 5.31
CA VAL A 196 -17.84 20.34 4.06
C VAL A 196 -18.29 21.70 3.55
#